data_c4aef32d6df70407588db7fd093d54fe
#
_entry.id   c4aef32d6df70407588db7fd093d54fe
#
_cell.length_a   1.000
_cell.length_b   1.000
_cell.length_c   1.000
_cell.angle_alpha   90.00
_cell.angle_beta   90.00
_cell.angle_gamma   90.00
#
_symmetry.space_group_name_H-M   'P 1'
#
loop_
_entity.id
_entity.type
_entity.pdbx_description
1 polymer ?
#
loop_
_entity_poly.entity_id
_entity_poly.type
_entity_poly.pdbx_seq_one_letter_code
_entity_poly.pdbx_strand_id
1 'polypeptide(L)'
;LQPLTGPGMLDVILDLVNSERDRPLDGRAPHPTPWWREAVTYQVYPRSFADASGDGVGDIQGVIGKLDYLQELGVDCVWLSPIFKSPNEDMGYDVSDYRDINDEMGTLDDVDELIAACHDRGMRLILDLVVNHTSAEHEWFQKAVADPTGRYGGYYFMVEGDPDTPPNNWTSFFSGPGWTWVPEAERWVLHLFADGQVDLNWDNEDVRDEVADIVRYWMQRGIDGFRLDVINYISKKPGLPNGHPFIGKLLEFVGVEHYFYGPRLHEFLRGLRRDGFTRREQPASTPRRRRPDGTLDEPLPPDMIGVMVG
;
A
#
# COMPACT_ATOMS: atom_id res chain seq x y z
N LEU A 1 29.71 -23.47 -41.27
CA LEU A 1 28.97 -22.73 -40.26
C LEU A 1 28.08 -21.71 -40.96
N GLN A 2 26.81 -22.07 -41.18
CA GLN A 2 25.83 -21.11 -41.67
C GLN A 2 25.39 -20.20 -40.51
N PRO A 3 25.24 -18.89 -40.75
CA PRO A 3 24.70 -18.01 -39.72
C PRO A 3 23.21 -18.35 -39.47
N LEU A 4 22.86 -18.53 -38.21
CA LEU A 4 21.46 -18.64 -37.77
C LEU A 4 20.79 -17.27 -37.96
N THR A 5 20.16 -17.06 -39.12
CA THR A 5 19.29 -15.90 -39.37
C THR A 5 17.87 -16.29 -39.00
N GLY A 6 17.61 -16.43 -37.71
CA GLY A 6 16.29 -16.47 -37.12
C GLY A 6 16.02 -15.24 -36.25
N PRO A 7 14.76 -14.88 -35.98
CA PRO A 7 14.48 -13.77 -35.06
C PRO A 7 15.20 -14.01 -33.74
N GLY A 8 15.82 -12.96 -33.20
CA GLY A 8 16.55 -13.04 -31.96
C GLY A 8 15.61 -13.47 -30.81
N MET A 9 16.16 -14.09 -29.78
CA MET A 9 15.36 -14.54 -28.61
C MET A 9 14.50 -13.41 -28.03
N LEU A 10 14.94 -12.18 -28.16
CA LEU A 10 14.19 -10.98 -27.76
C LEU A 10 12.96 -10.75 -28.63
N ASP A 11 13.07 -10.95 -29.95
CA ASP A 11 11.94 -10.80 -30.87
C ASP A 11 10.89 -11.88 -30.64
N VAL A 12 11.30 -13.12 -30.32
CA VAL A 12 10.41 -14.22 -29.97
C VAL A 12 9.70 -13.95 -28.63
N ILE A 13 10.41 -13.38 -27.65
CA ILE A 13 9.81 -13.00 -26.36
C ILE A 13 8.83 -11.84 -26.55
N LEU A 14 9.18 -10.83 -27.36
CA LEU A 14 8.30 -9.70 -27.66
C LEU A 14 7.05 -10.15 -28.44
N ASP A 15 7.20 -11.07 -29.41
CA ASP A 15 6.06 -11.63 -30.14
C ASP A 15 5.17 -12.49 -29.24
N LEU A 16 5.75 -13.28 -28.34
CA LEU A 16 4.99 -14.04 -27.33
C LEU A 16 4.23 -13.12 -26.38
N VAL A 17 4.87 -12.09 -25.86
CA VAL A 17 4.25 -11.11 -24.98
C VAL A 17 3.14 -10.33 -25.72
N ASN A 18 3.37 -9.94 -26.96
CA ASN A 18 2.37 -9.24 -27.77
C ASN A 18 1.22 -10.17 -28.21
N SER A 19 1.51 -11.44 -28.57
CA SER A 19 0.47 -12.39 -28.96
C SER A 19 -0.41 -12.83 -27.81
N GLU A 20 0.13 -12.89 -26.59
CA GLU A 20 -0.67 -13.10 -25.36
C GLU A 20 -1.50 -11.86 -25.01
N ARG A 21 -0.99 -10.67 -25.34
CA ARG A 21 -1.66 -9.38 -25.11
C ARG A 21 -2.90 -9.20 -25.98
N ASP A 22 -2.85 -9.69 -27.22
CA ASP A 22 -3.92 -9.52 -28.22
C ASP A 22 -4.82 -10.74 -28.39
N ARG A 23 -4.63 -11.79 -27.58
CA ARG A 23 -5.42 -13.01 -27.67
C ARG A 23 -6.79 -12.80 -27.00
N PRO A 24 -7.91 -12.80 -27.75
CA PRO A 24 -9.22 -12.85 -27.15
C PRO A 24 -9.35 -14.18 -26.40
N LEU A 25 -9.37 -14.14 -25.09
CA LEU A 25 -9.75 -15.29 -24.30
C LEU A 25 -11.23 -15.56 -24.57
N ASP A 26 -11.53 -16.64 -25.31
CA ASP A 26 -12.84 -17.25 -25.44
C ASP A 26 -13.91 -16.51 -26.26
N GLY A 27 -13.55 -15.78 -27.32
CA GLY A 27 -14.56 -15.20 -28.25
C GLY A 27 -15.48 -14.16 -27.60
N ARG A 28 -15.13 -13.65 -26.43
CA ARG A 28 -15.79 -12.50 -25.79
C ARG A 28 -15.32 -11.22 -26.45
N ALA A 29 -16.24 -10.26 -26.58
CA ALA A 29 -15.88 -8.90 -26.98
C ALA A 29 -14.71 -8.41 -26.13
N PRO A 30 -13.74 -7.66 -26.69
CA PRO A 30 -12.64 -7.12 -25.92
C PRO A 30 -13.20 -6.36 -24.72
N HIS A 31 -12.84 -6.77 -23.50
CA HIS A 31 -13.17 -5.99 -22.32
C HIS A 31 -12.54 -4.61 -22.49
N PRO A 32 -13.24 -3.53 -22.16
CA PRO A 32 -12.64 -2.20 -22.22
C PRO A 32 -11.34 -2.21 -21.41
N THR A 33 -10.29 -1.62 -21.98
CA THR A 33 -8.99 -1.52 -21.31
C THR A 33 -9.21 -0.91 -19.92
N PRO A 34 -8.76 -1.57 -18.85
CA PRO A 34 -8.91 -1.00 -17.51
C PRO A 34 -8.24 0.37 -17.46
N TRP A 35 -8.89 1.35 -16.84
CA TRP A 35 -8.45 2.75 -16.82
C TRP A 35 -6.98 2.93 -16.38
N TRP A 36 -6.50 2.13 -15.42
CA TRP A 36 -5.12 2.22 -14.88
C TRP A 36 -4.02 1.85 -15.88
N ARG A 37 -4.35 1.19 -16.99
CA ARG A 37 -3.35 0.82 -18.00
C ARG A 37 -2.91 1.99 -18.88
N GLU A 38 -3.76 2.98 -19.01
CA GLU A 38 -3.54 4.12 -19.90
C GLU A 38 -3.45 5.44 -19.12
N ALA A 39 -3.76 5.41 -17.82
CA ALA A 39 -3.79 6.59 -16.97
C ALA A 39 -2.39 7.18 -16.74
N VAL A 40 -2.30 8.49 -16.86
CA VAL A 40 -1.18 9.28 -16.35
C VAL A 40 -1.40 9.51 -14.87
N THR A 41 -0.59 8.87 -14.02
CA THR A 41 -0.64 9.03 -12.57
C THR A 41 0.40 10.05 -12.13
N TYR A 42 -0.04 11.05 -11.35
CA TYR A 42 0.82 12.08 -10.78
C TYR A 42 0.87 11.91 -9.26
N GLN A 43 2.09 11.74 -8.72
CA GLN A 43 2.30 11.71 -7.28
C GLN A 43 2.26 13.11 -6.70
N VAL A 44 1.42 13.31 -5.72
CA VAL A 44 1.36 14.52 -4.90
C VAL A 44 1.86 14.17 -3.50
N TYR A 45 2.92 14.85 -3.06
CA TYR A 45 3.33 14.87 -1.67
C TYR A 45 2.69 16.10 -1.00
N PRO A 46 1.56 15.96 -0.28
CA PRO A 46 0.75 17.10 0.15
C PRO A 46 1.56 18.12 0.92
N ARG A 47 2.40 17.66 1.86
CA ARG A 47 3.23 18.47 2.76
C ARG A 47 4.07 19.55 2.07
N SER A 48 4.49 19.31 0.80
CA SER A 48 5.32 20.26 0.03
C SER A 48 4.66 20.74 -1.27
N PHE A 49 3.41 20.35 -1.53
CA PHE A 49 2.76 20.63 -2.81
C PHE A 49 2.07 21.98 -2.85
N ALA A 50 1.18 22.25 -1.90
CA ALA A 50 0.49 23.53 -1.77
C ALA A 50 -0.05 23.70 -0.35
N ASP A 51 0.16 24.86 0.24
CA ASP A 51 -0.27 25.28 1.57
C ASP A 51 -1.44 26.25 1.44
N ALA A 52 -2.64 25.85 1.85
CA ALA A 52 -3.81 26.69 1.86
C ALA A 52 -4.03 27.38 3.21
N SER A 53 -3.54 26.77 4.31
CA SER A 53 -3.65 27.31 5.67
C SER A 53 -2.71 28.49 5.91
N GLY A 54 -1.56 28.52 5.22
CA GLY A 54 -0.53 29.56 5.34
C GLY A 54 0.44 29.32 6.50
N ASP A 55 0.51 28.09 7.03
CA ASP A 55 1.37 27.72 8.14
C ASP A 55 2.76 27.22 7.72
N GLY A 56 2.99 27.07 6.41
CA GLY A 56 4.24 26.60 5.82
C GLY A 56 4.26 25.10 5.54
N VAL A 57 3.21 24.37 5.85
CA VAL A 57 3.02 22.94 5.56
C VAL A 57 1.88 22.78 4.54
N GLY A 58 2.13 22.03 3.48
CA GLY A 58 1.09 21.76 2.48
C GLY A 58 0.00 20.85 3.05
N ASP A 59 -1.23 21.09 2.60
CA ASP A 59 -2.43 20.45 3.12
C ASP A 59 -3.39 19.97 2.01
N ILE A 60 -4.43 19.24 2.39
CA ILE A 60 -5.41 18.68 1.46
C ILE A 60 -6.17 19.81 0.72
N GLN A 61 -6.48 20.91 1.40
CA GLN A 61 -7.13 22.07 0.78
C GLN A 61 -6.23 22.74 -0.26
N GLY A 62 -4.92 22.76 -0.02
CA GLY A 62 -3.93 23.20 -1.01
C GLY A 62 -3.91 22.30 -2.25
N VAL A 63 -4.03 20.97 -2.06
CA VAL A 63 -4.15 20.02 -3.18
C VAL A 63 -5.43 20.31 -3.97
N ILE A 64 -6.58 20.47 -3.31
CA ILE A 64 -7.86 20.80 -3.95
C ILE A 64 -7.72 22.07 -4.80
N GLY A 65 -7.07 23.11 -4.24
CA GLY A 65 -6.83 24.38 -4.95
C GLY A 65 -5.93 24.26 -6.19
N LYS A 66 -5.26 23.11 -6.40
CA LYS A 66 -4.37 22.85 -7.54
C LYS A 66 -4.92 21.81 -8.53
N LEU A 67 -6.12 21.29 -8.33
CA LEU A 67 -6.69 20.27 -9.22
C LEU A 67 -6.88 20.74 -10.66
N ASP A 68 -7.23 22.00 -10.89
CA ASP A 68 -7.34 22.56 -12.24
C ASP A 68 -5.99 22.52 -12.97
N TYR A 69 -4.90 22.87 -12.28
CA TYR A 69 -3.55 22.74 -12.82
C TYR A 69 -3.21 21.29 -13.20
N LEU A 70 -3.55 20.31 -12.34
CA LEU A 70 -3.30 18.90 -12.62
C LEU A 70 -4.14 18.42 -13.81
N GLN A 71 -5.38 18.86 -13.91
CA GLN A 71 -6.25 18.55 -15.06
C GLN A 71 -5.70 19.13 -16.36
N GLU A 72 -5.26 20.39 -16.37
CA GLU A 72 -4.65 21.05 -17.53
C GLU A 72 -3.34 20.36 -17.95
N LEU A 73 -2.60 19.77 -16.99
CA LEU A 73 -1.39 18.99 -17.25
C LEU A 73 -1.71 17.63 -17.91
N GLY A 74 -2.97 17.18 -17.89
CA GLY A 74 -3.39 15.92 -18.46
C GLY A 74 -3.27 14.74 -17.49
N VAL A 75 -3.37 14.99 -16.17
CA VAL A 75 -3.35 13.94 -15.15
C VAL A 75 -4.69 13.23 -15.10
N ASP A 76 -4.67 11.90 -15.18
CA ASP A 76 -5.85 11.06 -15.07
C ASP A 76 -6.08 10.53 -13.64
N CYS A 77 -4.98 10.40 -12.87
CA CYS A 77 -5.01 9.84 -11.53
C CYS A 77 -4.05 10.58 -10.61
N VAL A 78 -4.55 11.05 -9.49
CA VAL A 78 -3.74 11.64 -8.42
C VAL A 78 -3.41 10.52 -7.40
N TRP A 79 -2.12 10.32 -7.13
CA TRP A 79 -1.65 9.52 -6.02
C TRP A 79 -1.16 10.42 -4.91
N LEU A 80 -1.83 10.38 -3.75
CA LEU A 80 -1.36 11.06 -2.55
C LEU A 80 -0.35 10.18 -1.80
N SER A 81 0.83 10.73 -1.50
CA SER A 81 1.70 10.20 -0.45
C SER A 81 0.95 10.17 0.90
N PRO A 82 1.42 9.39 1.90
CA PRO A 82 0.63 9.11 3.09
C PRO A 82 0.03 10.34 3.76
N ILE A 83 -1.27 10.28 4.03
CA ILE A 83 -2.06 11.32 4.70
C ILE A 83 -2.69 10.85 6.00
N PHE A 84 -2.56 9.56 6.32
CA PHE A 84 -3.14 8.98 7.52
C PHE A 84 -2.46 9.51 8.78
N LYS A 85 -3.11 9.36 9.92
CA LYS A 85 -2.56 9.79 11.21
C LYS A 85 -1.22 9.11 11.46
N SER A 86 -0.23 9.91 11.84
CA SER A 86 1.16 9.48 11.97
C SER A 86 1.89 10.42 12.92
N PRO A 87 2.85 9.95 13.74
CA PRO A 87 3.77 10.81 14.46
C PRO A 87 4.79 11.52 13.54
N ASN A 88 4.82 11.20 12.24
CA ASN A 88 5.71 11.78 11.22
C ASN A 88 7.21 11.49 11.42
N GLU A 89 7.58 10.39 12.06
CA GLU A 89 8.98 9.96 12.15
C GLU A 89 9.55 9.62 10.76
N ASP A 90 8.71 9.02 9.90
CA ASP A 90 9.00 8.73 8.49
C ASP A 90 7.98 9.42 7.56
N MET A 91 7.68 10.69 7.83
CA MET A 91 6.88 11.55 6.94
C MET A 91 5.53 10.95 6.51
N GLY A 92 4.87 10.24 7.44
CA GLY A 92 3.56 9.62 7.22
C GLY A 92 3.59 8.13 6.90
N TYR A 93 4.78 7.54 6.61
CA TYR A 93 4.91 6.10 6.40
C TYR A 93 4.89 5.29 7.70
N ASP A 94 4.84 5.94 8.85
CA ASP A 94 4.66 5.39 10.20
C ASP A 94 3.23 5.62 10.68
N VAL A 95 2.28 4.87 10.10
CA VAL A 95 0.84 5.07 10.34
C VAL A 95 0.44 4.66 11.75
N SER A 96 -0.20 5.58 12.50
CA SER A 96 -0.76 5.31 13.83
C SER A 96 -2.29 5.10 13.83
N ASP A 97 -3.02 5.58 12.81
CA ASP A 97 -4.43 5.29 12.58
C ASP A 97 -4.73 5.36 11.08
N TYR A 98 -5.20 4.24 10.50
CA TYR A 98 -5.54 4.15 9.07
C TYR A 98 -6.91 4.76 8.72
N ARG A 99 -7.73 5.11 9.71
CA ARG A 99 -9.08 5.63 9.50
C ARG A 99 -9.24 7.09 9.87
N ASP A 100 -8.13 7.74 10.21
CA ASP A 100 -8.08 9.17 10.51
C ASP A 100 -6.96 9.85 9.73
N ILE A 101 -7.03 11.18 9.61
CA ILE A 101 -6.10 11.99 8.83
C ILE A 101 -5.10 12.67 9.76
N ASN A 102 -3.88 12.87 9.28
CA ASN A 102 -2.85 13.65 9.97
C ASN A 102 -3.35 15.08 10.16
N ASP A 103 -3.37 15.56 11.42
CA ASP A 103 -3.92 16.83 11.81
C ASP A 103 -3.25 18.04 11.08
N GLU A 104 -2.00 17.87 10.65
CA GLU A 104 -1.28 18.89 9.86
C GLU A 104 -1.77 18.96 8.40
N MET A 105 -2.44 17.93 7.90
CA MET A 105 -2.85 17.84 6.49
C MET A 105 -4.33 18.12 6.27
N GLY A 106 -5.15 18.01 7.32
CA GLY A 106 -6.58 18.26 7.23
C GLY A 106 -7.42 17.23 7.98
N THR A 107 -8.64 17.05 7.51
CA THR A 107 -9.66 16.22 8.14
C THR A 107 -10.23 15.18 7.17
N LEU A 108 -11.04 14.26 7.68
CA LEU A 108 -11.80 13.32 6.85
C LEU A 108 -12.77 14.04 5.89
N ASP A 109 -13.33 15.19 6.29
CA ASP A 109 -14.23 15.98 5.44
C ASP A 109 -13.46 16.61 4.27
N ASP A 110 -12.21 17.04 4.49
CA ASP A 110 -11.33 17.54 3.42
C ASP A 110 -11.00 16.44 2.41
N VAL A 111 -10.83 15.21 2.86
CA VAL A 111 -10.62 14.05 1.95
C VAL A 111 -11.88 13.77 1.14
N ASP A 112 -13.07 13.84 1.73
CA ASP A 112 -14.33 13.67 1.00
C ASP A 112 -14.51 14.76 -0.06
N GLU A 113 -14.16 16.01 0.26
CA GLU A 113 -14.14 17.10 -0.69
C GLU A 113 -13.14 16.86 -1.84
N LEU A 114 -11.93 16.41 -1.51
CA LEU A 114 -10.90 16.08 -2.52
C LEU A 114 -11.36 14.97 -3.45
N ILE A 115 -11.93 13.89 -2.92
CA ILE A 115 -12.50 12.79 -3.72
C ILE A 115 -13.55 13.36 -4.70
N ALA A 116 -14.48 14.16 -4.18
CA ALA A 116 -15.51 14.79 -4.98
C ALA A 116 -14.92 15.70 -6.08
N ALA A 117 -13.97 16.55 -5.71
CA ALA A 117 -13.35 17.50 -6.61
C ALA A 117 -12.50 16.83 -7.72
N CYS A 118 -11.82 15.71 -7.41
CA CYS A 118 -11.13 14.89 -8.42
C CYS A 118 -12.15 14.29 -9.41
N HIS A 119 -13.19 13.66 -8.90
CA HIS A 119 -14.19 13.00 -9.74
C HIS A 119 -14.96 13.98 -10.62
N ASP A 120 -15.27 15.18 -10.12
CA ASP A 120 -15.93 16.24 -10.94
C ASP A 120 -15.09 16.69 -12.13
N ARG A 121 -13.77 16.50 -12.07
CA ARG A 121 -12.81 16.77 -13.14
C ARG A 121 -12.49 15.55 -14.01
N GLY A 122 -13.11 14.39 -13.73
CA GLY A 122 -12.83 13.12 -14.42
C GLY A 122 -11.52 12.46 -13.99
N MET A 123 -10.85 12.99 -12.95
CA MET A 123 -9.65 12.41 -12.38
C MET A 123 -9.98 11.36 -11.33
N ARG A 124 -9.06 10.43 -11.13
CA ARG A 124 -9.09 9.40 -10.08
C ARG A 124 -8.23 9.82 -8.90
N LEU A 125 -8.55 9.28 -7.73
CA LEU A 125 -7.75 9.47 -6.51
C LEU A 125 -7.37 8.12 -5.93
N ILE A 126 -6.05 7.90 -5.75
CA ILE A 126 -5.53 6.76 -5.02
C ILE A 126 -4.71 7.24 -3.82
N LEU A 127 -4.77 6.46 -2.74
CA LEU A 127 -4.02 6.73 -1.51
C LEU A 127 -2.85 5.77 -1.37
N ASP A 128 -1.89 6.14 -0.55
CA ASP A 128 -0.80 5.25 -0.15
C ASP A 128 -1.31 4.27 0.93
N LEU A 129 -1.05 2.98 0.75
CA LEU A 129 -1.40 1.93 1.71
C LEU A 129 -0.12 1.30 2.26
N VAL A 130 0.27 1.74 3.43
CA VAL A 130 1.45 1.27 4.16
C VAL A 130 1.03 0.17 5.11
N VAL A 131 1.22 -1.09 4.74
CA VAL A 131 0.72 -2.24 5.52
C VAL A 131 1.77 -3.34 5.74
N ASN A 132 3.03 -3.07 5.43
CA ASN A 132 4.12 -3.91 5.91
C ASN A 132 4.33 -3.73 7.42
N HIS A 133 4.13 -2.53 7.92
CA HIS A 133 4.36 -2.12 9.31
C HIS A 133 3.34 -1.07 9.75
N THR A 134 3.28 -0.80 11.04
CA THR A 134 2.58 0.36 11.62
C THR A 134 3.57 1.19 12.42
N SER A 135 3.17 2.40 12.79
CA SER A 135 3.85 3.12 13.87
C SER A 135 3.83 2.32 15.16
N ALA A 136 4.86 2.46 15.97
CA ALA A 136 4.85 1.98 17.36
C ALA A 136 3.78 2.68 18.21
N GLU A 137 3.28 3.85 17.80
CA GLU A 137 2.14 4.52 18.44
C GLU A 137 0.77 3.96 18.05
N HIS A 138 0.70 3.06 17.07
CA HIS A 138 -0.56 2.45 16.64
C HIS A 138 -1.22 1.68 17.80
N GLU A 139 -2.54 1.81 17.95
CA GLU A 139 -3.32 1.17 19.02
C GLU A 139 -3.07 -0.35 19.12
N TRP A 140 -2.91 -1.02 17.97
CA TRP A 140 -2.64 -2.44 17.93
C TRP A 140 -1.31 -2.78 18.59
N PHE A 141 -0.26 -1.99 18.33
CA PHE A 141 1.04 -2.24 18.92
C PHE A 141 1.06 -1.92 20.42
N GLN A 142 0.41 -0.85 20.84
CA GLN A 142 0.28 -0.51 22.26
C GLN A 142 -0.43 -1.63 23.04
N LYS A 143 -1.47 -2.24 22.45
CA LYS A 143 -2.15 -3.40 23.02
C LYS A 143 -1.27 -4.66 23.00
N ALA A 144 -0.45 -4.86 21.94
CA ALA A 144 0.49 -5.96 21.84
C ALA A 144 1.57 -5.87 22.91
N VAL A 145 2.09 -4.69 23.20
CA VAL A 145 3.07 -4.46 24.29
C VAL A 145 2.44 -4.71 25.66
N ALA A 146 1.19 -4.27 25.87
CA ALA A 146 0.49 -4.47 27.14
C ALA A 146 0.12 -5.95 27.41
N ASP A 147 -0.16 -6.73 26.37
CA ASP A 147 -0.44 -8.17 26.43
C ASP A 147 0.18 -8.90 25.23
N PRO A 148 1.48 -9.26 25.30
CA PRO A 148 2.19 -9.91 24.21
C PRO A 148 1.68 -11.31 23.84
N THR A 149 0.92 -11.94 24.74
CA THR A 149 0.32 -13.26 24.53
C THR A 149 -1.13 -13.20 24.07
N GLY A 150 -1.73 -12.02 24.10
CA GLY A 150 -3.09 -11.78 23.66
C GLY A 150 -3.22 -11.68 22.13
N ARG A 151 -4.42 -11.32 21.68
CA ARG A 151 -4.75 -11.20 20.25
C ARG A 151 -3.76 -10.33 19.49
N TYR A 152 -3.46 -9.14 20.01
CA TYR A 152 -2.63 -8.15 19.34
C TYR A 152 -1.14 -8.48 19.36
N GLY A 153 -0.66 -9.27 20.34
CA GLY A 153 0.71 -9.80 20.34
C GLY A 153 1.01 -10.65 19.10
N GLY A 154 0.00 -11.33 18.56
CA GLY A 154 0.12 -12.06 17.29
C GLY A 154 0.09 -11.20 16.03
N TYR A 155 -0.22 -9.90 16.12
CA TYR A 155 -0.25 -8.99 14.97
C TYR A 155 1.13 -8.59 14.47
N TYR A 156 2.14 -8.72 15.30
CA TYR A 156 3.52 -8.32 15.03
C TYR A 156 4.47 -9.51 15.14
N PHE A 157 5.63 -9.40 14.56
CA PHE A 157 6.71 -10.35 14.81
C PHE A 157 7.37 -10.02 16.15
N MET A 158 6.78 -10.54 17.23
CA MET A 158 7.27 -10.40 18.61
C MET A 158 7.81 -11.75 19.10
N VAL A 159 9.10 -11.80 19.49
CA VAL A 159 9.80 -13.04 19.81
C VAL A 159 10.35 -12.96 21.23
N GLU A 160 10.10 -14.02 22.04
CA GLU A 160 10.76 -14.20 23.33
C GLU A 160 12.27 -14.42 23.16
N GLY A 161 13.05 -13.96 24.10
CA GLY A 161 14.49 -14.19 24.05
C GLY A 161 15.26 -13.48 25.14
N ASP A 162 16.58 -13.62 25.07
CA ASP A 162 17.53 -12.88 25.89
C ASP A 162 17.66 -11.43 25.33
N PRO A 163 17.54 -10.39 26.16
CA PRO A 163 17.63 -9.00 25.70
C PRO A 163 18.96 -8.62 25.02
N ASP A 164 20.01 -9.39 25.26
CA ASP A 164 21.32 -9.19 24.66
C ASP A 164 21.54 -9.97 23.34
N THR A 165 20.54 -10.80 22.94
CA THR A 165 20.67 -11.70 21.77
C THR A 165 19.45 -11.60 20.88
N PRO A 166 19.51 -10.83 19.76
CA PRO A 166 18.40 -10.75 18.83
C PRO A 166 18.09 -12.10 18.16
N PRO A 167 16.84 -12.34 17.72
CA PRO A 167 16.39 -13.63 17.16
C PRO A 167 17.17 -14.09 15.92
N ASN A 168 17.67 -13.16 15.13
CA ASN A 168 18.48 -13.40 13.95
C ASN A 168 19.34 -12.17 13.62
N ASN A 169 20.11 -12.25 12.53
CA ASN A 169 21.05 -11.21 12.10
C ASN A 169 20.49 -10.24 11.06
N TRP A 170 19.17 -10.12 10.91
CA TRP A 170 18.59 -9.22 9.92
C TRP A 170 18.90 -7.77 10.25
N THR A 171 19.07 -6.98 9.18
CA THR A 171 19.36 -5.54 9.30
C THR A 171 18.19 -4.70 8.79
N SER A 172 18.04 -3.51 9.37
CA SER A 172 17.10 -2.51 8.92
C SER A 172 17.58 -1.83 7.62
N PHE A 173 16.65 -1.37 6.79
CA PHE A 173 16.91 -0.52 5.63
C PHE A 173 17.45 0.87 6.02
N PHE A 174 17.16 1.33 7.23
CA PHE A 174 17.64 2.61 7.77
C PHE A 174 18.91 2.49 8.60
N SER A 175 19.61 1.37 8.47
CA SER A 175 20.82 0.98 9.19
C SER A 175 20.58 0.35 10.57
N GLY A 176 21.57 -0.42 11.04
CA GLY A 176 21.50 -1.14 12.31
C GLY A 176 20.76 -2.48 12.24
N PRO A 177 20.51 -3.11 13.41
CA PRO A 177 19.77 -4.36 13.48
C PRO A 177 18.29 -4.16 13.09
N GLY A 178 17.65 -5.18 12.53
CA GLY A 178 16.21 -5.19 12.23
C GLY A 178 15.34 -5.62 13.41
N TRP A 179 15.90 -5.66 14.62
CA TRP A 179 15.22 -6.07 15.84
C TRP A 179 15.48 -5.09 16.97
N THR A 180 14.44 -4.69 17.67
CA THR A 180 14.51 -3.88 18.88
C THR A 180 13.93 -4.65 20.05
N TRP A 181 14.64 -4.64 21.20
CA TRP A 181 14.11 -5.18 22.44
C TRP A 181 13.13 -4.19 23.08
N VAL A 182 11.93 -4.66 23.38
CA VAL A 182 10.89 -3.90 24.08
C VAL A 182 10.78 -4.41 25.51
N PRO A 183 11.37 -3.72 26.50
CA PRO A 183 11.44 -4.18 27.88
C PRO A 183 10.07 -4.41 28.52
N GLU A 184 9.09 -3.57 28.20
CA GLU A 184 7.73 -3.63 28.74
C GLU A 184 6.99 -4.91 28.33
N ALA A 185 7.31 -5.44 27.15
CA ALA A 185 6.75 -6.67 26.62
C ALA A 185 7.65 -7.89 26.88
N GLU A 186 8.89 -7.68 27.30
CA GLU A 186 9.95 -8.72 27.37
C GLU A 186 10.08 -9.48 26.04
N ARG A 187 10.11 -8.73 24.91
CA ARG A 187 10.12 -9.28 23.55
C ARG A 187 11.05 -8.50 22.63
N TRP A 188 11.63 -9.23 21.68
CA TRP A 188 12.19 -8.68 20.47
C TRP A 188 11.09 -8.38 19.46
N VAL A 189 11.12 -7.21 18.84
CA VAL A 189 10.17 -6.79 17.81
C VAL A 189 10.90 -6.54 16.51
N LEU A 190 10.41 -7.11 15.42
CA LEU A 190 10.96 -6.91 14.07
C LEU A 190 10.56 -5.53 13.53
N HIS A 191 11.53 -4.84 12.94
CA HIS A 191 11.33 -3.65 12.13
C HIS A 191 12.31 -3.66 10.95
N LEU A 192 11.81 -3.74 9.73
CA LEU A 192 12.67 -3.68 8.55
C LEU A 192 13.08 -2.25 8.20
N PHE A 193 12.34 -1.24 8.71
CA PHE A 193 12.59 0.19 8.53
C PHE A 193 13.04 0.82 9.85
N ALA A 194 12.53 2.01 10.19
CA ALA A 194 12.86 2.63 11.48
C ALA A 194 12.38 1.75 12.65
N ASP A 195 13.02 1.90 13.81
CA ASP A 195 12.65 1.16 15.02
C ASP A 195 11.24 1.50 15.53
N GLY A 196 10.73 2.68 15.18
CA GLY A 196 9.33 3.06 15.38
C GLY A 196 8.34 2.52 14.34
N GLN A 197 8.79 1.75 13.32
CA GLN A 197 7.95 1.17 12.25
C GLN A 197 7.92 -0.36 12.37
N VAL A 198 7.03 -0.86 13.21
CA VAL A 198 6.99 -2.28 13.64
C VAL A 198 6.28 -3.17 12.63
N ASP A 199 6.95 -4.25 12.19
CA ASP A 199 6.49 -5.12 11.10
C ASP A 199 5.26 -5.95 11.48
N LEU A 200 4.22 -5.87 10.65
CA LEU A 200 3.00 -6.67 10.79
C LEU A 200 3.22 -8.13 10.37
N ASN A 201 2.66 -9.03 11.16
CA ASN A 201 2.68 -10.46 10.91
C ASN A 201 1.53 -10.88 9.99
N TRP A 202 1.75 -10.85 8.68
CA TRP A 202 0.77 -11.25 7.67
C TRP A 202 0.42 -12.75 7.67
N ASP A 203 1.17 -13.60 8.38
CA ASP A 203 0.78 -14.99 8.62
C ASP A 203 -0.45 -15.08 9.53
N ASN A 204 -0.70 -14.07 10.36
CA ASN A 204 -1.89 -13.94 11.17
C ASN A 204 -3.11 -13.54 10.30
N GLU A 205 -4.19 -14.30 10.41
CA GLU A 205 -5.42 -14.06 9.66
C GLU A 205 -6.11 -12.76 10.09
N ASP A 206 -6.12 -12.47 11.40
CA ASP A 206 -6.70 -11.24 11.93
C ASP A 206 -6.04 -9.98 11.32
N VAL A 207 -4.72 -10.00 11.09
CA VAL A 207 -4.01 -8.89 10.41
C VAL A 207 -4.52 -8.72 8.98
N ARG A 208 -4.67 -9.82 8.24
CA ARG A 208 -5.19 -9.76 6.86
C ARG A 208 -6.62 -9.25 6.80
N ASP A 209 -7.45 -9.62 7.77
CA ASP A 209 -8.84 -9.16 7.87
C ASP A 209 -8.91 -7.67 8.20
N GLU A 210 -8.09 -7.18 9.15
CA GLU A 210 -8.01 -5.75 9.47
C GLU A 210 -7.54 -4.92 8.27
N VAL A 211 -6.52 -5.38 7.54
CA VAL A 211 -6.06 -4.68 6.33
C VAL A 211 -7.14 -4.68 5.25
N ALA A 212 -7.85 -5.79 5.06
CA ALA A 212 -8.98 -5.83 4.14
C ALA A 212 -10.13 -4.90 4.56
N ASP A 213 -10.36 -4.73 5.87
CA ASP A 213 -11.34 -3.78 6.41
C ASP A 213 -10.92 -2.32 6.18
N ILE A 214 -9.62 -1.99 6.30
CA ILE A 214 -9.09 -0.67 5.98
C ILE A 214 -9.33 -0.36 4.50
N VAL A 215 -9.01 -1.29 3.61
CA VAL A 215 -9.25 -1.13 2.16
C VAL A 215 -10.74 -0.91 1.89
N ARG A 216 -11.62 -1.71 2.47
CA ARG A 216 -13.08 -1.56 2.32
C ARG A 216 -13.59 -0.20 2.81
N TYR A 217 -13.10 0.26 3.95
CA TYR A 217 -13.47 1.55 4.53
C TYR A 217 -13.21 2.70 3.53
N TRP A 218 -12.01 2.77 2.97
CA TRP A 218 -11.63 3.82 2.04
C TRP A 218 -12.30 3.68 0.68
N MET A 219 -12.46 2.44 0.18
CA MET A 219 -13.21 2.18 -1.04
C MET A 219 -14.69 2.59 -0.93
N GLN A 220 -15.31 2.36 0.23
CA GLN A 220 -16.68 2.79 0.50
C GLN A 220 -16.78 4.31 0.62
N ARG A 221 -15.71 4.98 1.07
CA ARG A 221 -15.62 6.43 1.14
C ARG A 221 -15.49 7.07 -0.24
N GLY A 222 -15.02 6.33 -1.23
CA GLY A 222 -15.07 6.75 -2.64
C GLY A 222 -13.73 6.88 -3.35
N ILE A 223 -12.61 6.48 -2.73
CA ILE A 223 -11.33 6.44 -3.44
C ILE A 223 -11.34 5.38 -4.56
N ASP A 224 -10.47 5.54 -5.53
CA ASP A 224 -10.40 4.68 -6.72
C ASP A 224 -9.39 3.55 -6.61
N GLY A 225 -8.56 3.54 -5.56
CA GLY A 225 -7.58 2.50 -5.33
C GLY A 225 -6.46 2.91 -4.40
N PHE A 226 -5.38 2.12 -4.39
CA PHE A 226 -4.21 2.34 -3.56
C PHE A 226 -2.91 2.12 -4.32
N ARG A 227 -1.89 2.88 -3.93
CA ARG A 227 -0.51 2.49 -4.12
C ARG A 227 -0.08 1.69 -2.90
N LEU A 228 0.43 0.48 -3.11
CA LEU A 228 0.84 -0.40 -2.01
C LEU A 228 2.33 -0.19 -1.70
N ASP A 229 2.59 0.41 -0.55
CA ASP A 229 3.97 0.66 -0.12
C ASP A 229 4.66 -0.63 0.31
N VAL A 230 5.90 -0.82 -0.16
CA VAL A 230 6.80 -1.96 0.16
C VAL A 230 6.09 -3.32 0.30
N ILE A 231 5.04 -3.52 -0.48
CA ILE A 231 4.15 -4.69 -0.39
C ILE A 231 4.86 -6.02 -0.66
N ASN A 232 6.01 -5.98 -1.31
CA ASN A 232 6.87 -7.13 -1.58
C ASN A 232 7.58 -7.67 -0.33
N TYR A 233 7.50 -6.97 0.81
CA TYR A 233 8.12 -7.38 2.07
C TYR A 233 7.15 -8.01 3.09
N ILE A 234 5.83 -8.00 2.85
CA ILE A 234 4.84 -8.48 3.82
C ILE A 234 4.94 -9.97 4.16
N SER A 235 5.55 -10.78 3.28
CA SER A 235 5.70 -12.22 3.49
C SER A 235 7.11 -12.55 3.95
N LYS A 236 7.28 -12.97 5.20
CA LYS A 236 8.55 -13.41 5.75
C LYS A 236 8.66 -14.94 5.70
N LYS A 237 9.89 -15.45 5.56
CA LYS A 237 10.14 -16.90 5.59
C LYS A 237 9.85 -17.45 6.97
N PRO A 238 9.06 -18.54 7.10
CA PRO A 238 8.77 -19.16 8.39
C PRO A 238 10.04 -19.52 9.18
N GLY A 239 9.99 -19.28 10.49
CA GLY A 239 11.11 -19.51 11.39
C GLY A 239 12.19 -18.42 11.36
N LEU A 240 12.04 -17.40 10.55
CA LEU A 240 12.90 -16.20 10.49
C LEU A 240 14.41 -16.56 10.56
N PRO A 241 14.91 -17.38 9.62
CA PRO A 241 16.30 -17.88 9.68
C PRO A 241 17.30 -16.74 9.49
N ASN A 242 18.52 -16.95 9.99
CA ASN A 242 19.61 -16.01 9.75
C ASN A 242 19.81 -15.74 8.26
N GLY A 243 20.05 -14.50 7.92
CA GLY A 243 20.44 -14.07 6.58
C GLY A 243 21.89 -14.53 6.27
N HIS A 244 22.14 -14.79 4.99
CA HIS A 244 23.46 -15.22 4.54
C HIS A 244 24.40 -13.99 4.39
N PRO A 245 25.51 -13.90 5.13
CA PRO A 245 26.35 -12.69 5.15
C PRO A 245 26.85 -12.24 3.76
N PHE A 246 27.11 -13.18 2.85
CA PHE A 246 27.55 -12.88 1.50
C PHE A 246 26.42 -12.24 0.67
N ILE A 247 25.20 -12.77 0.79
CA ILE A 247 24.02 -12.21 0.11
C ILE A 247 23.72 -10.82 0.69
N GLY A 248 23.73 -10.67 2.02
CA GLY A 248 23.56 -9.40 2.69
C GLY A 248 24.59 -8.36 2.25
N LYS A 249 25.86 -8.75 2.09
CA LYS A 249 26.91 -7.85 1.56
C LYS A 249 26.66 -7.46 0.10
N LEU A 250 26.11 -8.35 -0.72
CA LEU A 250 25.85 -8.10 -2.13
C LEU A 250 24.61 -7.19 -2.32
N LEU A 251 23.59 -7.38 -1.48
CA LEU A 251 22.30 -6.68 -1.57
C LEU A 251 22.18 -5.53 -0.54
N GLU A 252 23.24 -5.24 0.20
CA GLU A 252 23.35 -4.22 1.26
C GLU A 252 22.54 -4.48 2.53
N PHE A 253 21.63 -5.50 2.53
CA PHE A 253 20.77 -5.82 3.66
C PHE A 253 20.82 -7.31 4.00
N VAL A 254 21.23 -7.64 5.24
CA VAL A 254 21.28 -9.02 5.71
C VAL A 254 19.87 -9.52 5.99
N GLY A 255 19.52 -10.68 5.45
CA GLY A 255 18.20 -11.29 5.64
C GLY A 255 17.19 -10.99 4.53
N VAL A 256 17.51 -10.08 3.60
CA VAL A 256 16.61 -9.66 2.52
C VAL A 256 16.11 -10.84 1.68
N GLU A 257 16.90 -11.89 1.51
CA GLU A 257 16.53 -13.12 0.80
C GLU A 257 15.40 -13.91 1.46
N HIS A 258 15.02 -13.55 2.67
CA HIS A 258 13.98 -14.22 3.44
C HIS A 258 12.65 -13.48 3.46
N TYR A 259 12.61 -12.23 3.00
CA TYR A 259 11.39 -11.41 2.98
C TYR A 259 11.17 -10.68 1.66
N PHE A 260 12.20 -10.49 0.82
CA PHE A 260 12.01 -9.93 -0.51
C PHE A 260 11.30 -10.94 -1.42
N TYR A 261 10.05 -10.64 -1.81
CA TYR A 261 9.17 -11.59 -2.48
C TYR A 261 9.04 -12.93 -1.72
N GLY A 262 8.72 -12.84 -0.43
CA GLY A 262 8.60 -14.01 0.44
C GLY A 262 7.57 -15.04 -0.02
N PRO A 263 7.57 -16.24 0.58
CA PRO A 263 6.94 -17.44 -0.02
C PRO A 263 5.42 -17.36 -0.16
N ARG A 264 4.72 -16.53 0.63
CA ARG A 264 3.26 -16.39 0.63
C ARG A 264 2.77 -15.08 0.06
N LEU A 265 3.65 -14.23 -0.51
CA LEU A 265 3.28 -12.91 -1.02
C LEU A 265 2.05 -12.94 -1.93
N HIS A 266 2.07 -13.77 -2.98
CA HIS A 266 0.96 -13.83 -3.92
C HIS A 266 -0.33 -14.43 -3.32
N GLU A 267 -0.23 -15.24 -2.27
CA GLU A 267 -1.40 -15.71 -1.52
C GLU A 267 -2.05 -14.54 -0.78
N PHE A 268 -1.26 -13.73 -0.09
CA PHE A 268 -1.74 -12.56 0.63
C PHE A 268 -2.35 -11.52 -0.30
N LEU A 269 -1.71 -11.23 -1.43
CA LEU A 269 -2.24 -10.29 -2.43
C LEU A 269 -3.57 -10.76 -3.02
N ARG A 270 -3.72 -12.06 -3.31
CA ARG A 270 -5.00 -12.62 -3.78
C ARG A 270 -6.07 -12.54 -2.70
N GLY A 271 -5.71 -12.79 -1.43
CA GLY A 271 -6.59 -12.60 -0.28
C GLY A 271 -7.05 -11.15 -0.17
N LEU A 272 -6.13 -10.20 -0.16
CA LEU A 272 -6.44 -8.77 -0.08
C LEU A 272 -7.32 -8.31 -1.24
N ARG A 273 -7.04 -8.76 -2.47
CA ARG A 273 -7.90 -8.48 -3.63
C ARG A 273 -9.32 -8.99 -3.41
N ARG A 274 -9.47 -10.26 -3.01
CA ARG A 274 -10.77 -10.89 -2.81
C ARG A 274 -11.58 -10.22 -1.69
N ASP A 275 -10.94 -9.92 -0.56
CA ASP A 275 -11.63 -9.54 0.66
C ASP A 275 -11.70 -8.02 0.85
N GLY A 276 -10.72 -7.27 0.34
CA GLY A 276 -10.65 -5.81 0.43
C GLY A 276 -11.21 -5.10 -0.81
N PHE A 277 -10.70 -5.46 -1.98
CA PHE A 277 -11.01 -4.73 -3.23
C PHE A 277 -12.23 -5.24 -3.97
N THR A 278 -12.64 -6.52 -3.81
CA THR A 278 -13.84 -7.00 -4.46
C THR A 278 -15.07 -6.48 -3.71
N ARG A 279 -15.89 -5.68 -4.37
CA ARG A 279 -17.16 -5.23 -3.80
C ARG A 279 -18.05 -6.45 -3.55
N ARG A 280 -18.23 -6.84 -2.29
CA ARG A 280 -19.45 -7.55 -1.89
C ARG A 280 -20.59 -6.57 -2.13
N GLU A 281 -21.70 -7.04 -2.73
CA GLU A 281 -22.88 -6.28 -3.10
C GLU A 281 -23.12 -5.10 -2.15
N GLN A 282 -23.00 -3.87 -2.68
CA GLN A 282 -23.36 -2.69 -1.93
C GLN A 282 -24.84 -2.77 -1.61
N PRO A 283 -25.26 -2.46 -0.37
CA PRO A 283 -26.68 -2.25 -0.08
C PRO A 283 -27.24 -1.22 -1.06
N ALA A 284 -28.46 -1.42 -1.52
CA ALA A 284 -29.15 -0.56 -2.48
C ALA A 284 -29.29 0.92 -2.04
N SER A 285 -28.81 1.28 -0.85
CA SER A 285 -28.84 2.60 -0.24
C SER A 285 -27.63 3.49 -0.50
N THR A 286 -26.57 3.02 -1.20
CA THR A 286 -25.43 3.89 -1.51
C THR A 286 -25.84 4.91 -2.58
N PRO A 287 -25.72 6.22 -2.34
CA PRO A 287 -26.08 7.24 -3.32
C PRO A 287 -25.24 7.05 -4.59
N ARG A 288 -25.90 6.78 -5.71
CA ARG A 288 -25.24 6.82 -7.03
C ARG A 288 -25.09 8.26 -7.45
N ARG A 289 -23.89 8.64 -7.90
CA ARG A 289 -23.67 9.97 -8.46
C ARG A 289 -24.54 10.19 -9.71
N ARG A 290 -25.05 11.38 -9.87
CA ARG A 290 -25.63 11.83 -11.12
C ARG A 290 -24.56 12.53 -11.96
N ARG A 291 -24.42 12.11 -13.20
CA ARG A 291 -23.63 12.84 -14.22
C ARG A 291 -24.27 14.19 -14.51
N PRO A 292 -23.53 15.14 -15.09
CA PRO A 292 -24.08 16.43 -15.52
C PRO A 292 -25.26 16.30 -16.49
N ASP A 293 -25.37 15.19 -17.23
CA ASP A 293 -26.46 14.86 -18.14
C ASP A 293 -27.71 14.27 -17.43
N GLY A 294 -27.65 14.13 -16.10
CA GLY A 294 -28.74 13.60 -15.28
C GLY A 294 -28.80 12.07 -15.19
N THR A 295 -27.89 11.34 -15.87
CA THR A 295 -27.78 9.88 -15.77
C THR A 295 -27.08 9.48 -14.47
N LEU A 296 -27.41 8.31 -13.93
CA LEU A 296 -26.67 7.73 -12.79
C LEU A 296 -25.44 7.01 -13.32
N ASP A 297 -24.31 7.19 -12.63
CA ASP A 297 -23.13 6.41 -12.94
C ASP A 297 -23.44 4.90 -12.88
N GLU A 298 -22.99 4.18 -13.90
CA GLU A 298 -22.99 2.72 -13.82
C GLU A 298 -22.06 2.29 -12.67
N PRO A 299 -22.46 1.26 -11.92
CA PRO A 299 -21.57 0.72 -10.90
C PRO A 299 -20.27 0.30 -11.59
N LEU A 300 -19.13 0.81 -11.10
CA LEU A 300 -17.83 0.39 -11.60
C LEU A 300 -17.75 -1.14 -11.48
N PRO A 301 -17.36 -1.85 -12.55
CA PRO A 301 -17.14 -3.29 -12.48
C PRO A 301 -16.19 -3.62 -11.35
N PRO A 302 -16.40 -4.72 -10.61
CA PRO A 302 -15.58 -5.10 -9.46
C PRO A 302 -14.07 -5.27 -9.78
N ASP A 303 -13.72 -5.28 -11.06
CA ASP A 303 -12.34 -5.52 -11.54
C ASP A 303 -11.57 -4.23 -11.90
N MET A 304 -12.10 -3.05 -11.61
CA MET A 304 -11.52 -1.76 -12.08
C MET A 304 -10.75 -0.99 -11.00
N ILE A 305 -10.25 -1.64 -9.98
CA ILE A 305 -9.44 -0.98 -8.95
C ILE A 305 -7.99 -1.07 -9.35
N GLY A 306 -7.39 0.08 -9.60
CA GLY A 306 -5.95 0.16 -9.86
C GLY A 306 -5.17 -0.02 -8.56
N VAL A 307 -4.29 -1.04 -8.55
CA VAL A 307 -3.31 -1.25 -7.49
C VAL A 307 -1.95 -0.98 -8.09
N MET A 308 -1.23 -0.01 -7.56
CA MET A 308 0.15 0.25 -7.93
C MET A 308 1.07 -0.35 -6.86
N VAL A 309 2.11 -1.05 -7.31
CA VAL A 309 3.18 -1.54 -6.43
C VAL A 309 4.36 -0.59 -6.57
N GLY A 310 4.82 -0.03 -5.45
CA GLY A 310 5.98 0.85 -5.39
C GLY A 310 7.29 0.09 -5.20
#